data_d98ba2c1e1b7403458cc537eb6d4c7be
#
_entry.id   d98ba2c1e1b7403458cc537eb6d4c7be
#
_cell.length_a   1.000
_cell.length_b   1.000
_cell.length_c   1.000
_cell.angle_alpha   90.00
_cell.angle_beta   90.00
_cell.angle_gamma   90.00
#
_symmetry.space_group_name_H-M   'P 1'
#
loop_
_entity.id
_entity.type
_entity.pdbx_description
1 polymer ?
#
loop_
_entity_poly.entity_id
_entity_poly.type
_entity_poly.pdbx_seq_one_letter_code
_entity_poly.pdbx_strand_id
1 'polypeptide(L)' 'MKTLRMMTDEELVVLYAEGNNAAFDVLLNR' A
#
# COMPACT_ATOMS: atom_id res chain seq x y z
N MET A 1 11.98 -2.48 -9.23
CA MET A 1 10.56 -2.29 -8.86
C MET A 1 10.43 -2.04 -7.36
N LYS A 2 9.57 -1.11 -6.99
CA LYS A 2 9.27 -0.87 -5.58
C LYS A 2 8.37 -1.97 -5.04
N THR A 3 8.71 -2.47 -3.85
CA THR A 3 7.79 -3.35 -3.15
C THR A 3 6.78 -2.50 -2.39
N LEU A 4 5.65 -3.07 -2.01
CA LEU A 4 4.64 -2.33 -1.25
C LEU A 4 5.19 -1.77 0.06
N ARG A 5 6.13 -2.49 0.67
CA ARG A 5 6.73 -2.05 1.94
C ARG A 5 7.62 -0.83 1.80
N MET A 6 8.11 -0.57 0.61
CA MET A 6 8.97 0.58 0.34
C MET A 6 8.20 1.79 -0.14
N MET A 7 6.92 1.64 -0.39
CA MET A 7 6.08 2.74 -0.84
C MET A 7 5.67 3.61 0.35
N THR A 8 5.40 4.88 0.06
CA THR A 8 4.89 5.79 1.09
C THR A 8 3.44 5.44 1.41
N ASP A 9 2.95 5.90 2.56
CA ASP A 9 1.56 5.68 2.94
C ASP A 9 0.60 6.25 1.90
N GLU A 10 0.93 7.41 1.33
CA GLU A 10 0.10 8.01 0.28
C GLU A 10 -0.02 7.09 -0.91
N GLU A 11 1.08 6.51 -1.34
CA GLU A 11 1.06 5.60 -2.48
C GLU A 11 0.23 4.36 -2.17
N LEU A 12 0.34 3.84 -0.95
CA LEU A 12 -0.43 2.67 -0.53
C LEU A 12 -1.92 2.98 -0.47
N VAL A 13 -2.29 4.16 -0.01
CA VAL A 13 -3.70 4.57 0.03
C VAL A 13 -4.27 4.64 -1.38
N VAL A 14 -3.52 5.17 -2.33
CA VAL A 14 -3.96 5.23 -3.73
C VAL A 14 -4.18 3.82 -4.28
N LEU A 15 -3.25 2.91 -4.03
CA LEU A 15 -3.38 1.53 -4.48
C LEU A 15 -4.59 0.85 -3.86
N TYR A 16 -4.80 1.07 -2.58
CA TYR A 16 -5.96 0.51 -1.88
C TYR A 16 -7.26 1.03 -2.50
N ALA A 17 -7.33 2.32 -2.80
CA ALA A 17 -8.51 2.91 -3.42
C ALA A 17 -8.78 2.31 -4.80
N GLU A 18 -7.74 1.80 -5.47
CA GLU A 18 -7.88 1.14 -6.76
C GLU A 18 -8.25 -0.34 -6.63
N GLY A 19 -8.39 -0.83 -5.40
CA GLY A 19 -8.79 -2.20 -5.15
C GLY A 19 -7.66 -3.13 -4.72
N ASN A 20 -6.47 -2.59 -4.41
CA ASN A 20 -5.34 -3.41 -4.01
C ASN A 20 -5.38 -3.68 -2.50
N ASN A 21 -5.92 -4.83 -2.12
CA ASN A 21 -6.04 -5.20 -0.72
C ASN A 21 -4.69 -5.45 -0.05
N ALA A 22 -3.68 -5.83 -0.81
CA ALA A 22 -2.34 -6.03 -0.27
C ALA A 22 -1.75 -4.73 0.26
N ALA A 23 -2.08 -3.61 -0.39
CA ALA A 23 -1.63 -2.30 0.08
C ALA A 23 -2.22 -1.98 1.45
N PHE A 24 -3.47 -2.32 1.67
CA PHE A 24 -4.11 -2.12 2.96
C PHE A 24 -3.45 -2.97 4.04
N ASP A 25 -3.12 -4.20 3.71
CA ASP A 25 -2.45 -5.10 4.63
C ASP A 25 -1.10 -4.53 5.09
N VAL A 26 -0.34 -3.96 4.16
CA VAL A 26 0.93 -3.32 4.48
C VAL A 26 0.72 -2.10 5.39
N LEU A 27 -0.33 -1.32 5.14
CA LEU A 27 -0.66 -0.17 5.98
C LEU A 27 -0.97 -0.59 7.42
N LEU A 28 -1.68 -1.69 7.58
CA LEU A 28 -2.01 -2.20 8.92
C LEU A 28 -0.78 -2.69 9.68
N ASN A 29 0.22 -3.17 8.97
CA ASN A 29 1.44 -3.70 9.57
C ASN A 29 2.49 -2.64 9.88
N ARG A 30 2.25 -1.41 9.57
CA ARG A 30 3.16 -0.30 9.88
C ARG A 30 2.91 0.32 11.23
#